data_481664829c6f43866175d12b12b8c778
#
_entry.id   481664829c6f43866175d12b12b8c778
#
_cell.length_a   1.000
_cell.length_b   1.000
_cell.length_c   1.000
_cell.angle_alpha   90.00
_cell.angle_beta   90.00
_cell.angle_gamma   90.00
#
_symmetry.space_group_name_H-M   'P 1'
#
loop_
_entity.id
_entity.type
_entity.pdbx_description
1 polymer ?
#
loop_
_entity_poly.entity_id
_entity_poly.type
_entity_poly.pdbx_seq_one_letter_code
_entity_poly.pdbx_strand_id
1 'polypeptide(L)'
;MQPAYYENLEEIQNKYWSMLDDAVTNRASPFRIPVFMCAHQDEIDGRIVVLRKSDRENNLLQFHTDLRSPKVDILKKNNKASLLFYDKEEKIQLRVKVDCEINNQNPTTEKSWKKTQHISRRCYLTDSPPGTTSENPTSGMISKLEDFDYTMEQSEEGYKNFTVIKCKIKSIEWLYLAAKGHRRAKFDLETNKNAWLVP
;
A
#
# COMPACT_ATOMS: atom_id res chain seq x y z
N MET A 1 -1.23 -29.95 4.43
CA MET A 1 -2.40 -30.01 5.33
C MET A 1 -3.20 -28.73 5.12
N GLN A 2 -4.53 -28.75 5.14
CA GLN A 2 -5.34 -27.53 5.05
C GLN A 2 -5.30 -26.80 6.41
N PRO A 3 -5.24 -25.45 6.43
CA PRO A 3 -5.27 -24.71 7.68
C PRO A 3 -6.61 -24.90 8.42
N ALA A 4 -6.60 -24.90 9.75
CA ALA A 4 -7.80 -25.06 10.56
C ALA A 4 -8.86 -23.97 10.30
N TYR A 5 -8.41 -22.73 10.03
CA TYR A 5 -9.29 -21.56 9.78
C TYR A 5 -9.99 -21.56 8.40
N TYR A 6 -9.65 -22.49 7.53
CA TYR A 6 -9.98 -22.55 6.12
C TYR A 6 -11.49 -22.52 5.79
N GLU A 7 -12.35 -22.93 6.70
CA GLU A 7 -13.81 -23.00 6.53
C GLU A 7 -14.58 -22.13 7.54
N ASN A 8 -13.89 -21.22 8.23
CA ASN A 8 -14.48 -20.30 9.19
C ASN A 8 -14.22 -18.85 8.80
N LEU A 9 -15.28 -18.09 8.50
CA LEU A 9 -15.16 -16.70 8.04
C LEU A 9 -14.52 -15.77 9.09
N GLU A 10 -14.82 -15.95 10.37
CA GLU A 10 -14.25 -15.13 11.43
C GLU A 10 -12.75 -15.41 11.61
N GLU A 11 -12.35 -16.67 11.58
CA GLU A 11 -10.94 -17.05 11.67
C GLU A 11 -10.14 -16.58 10.44
N ILE A 12 -10.73 -16.64 9.23
CA ILE A 12 -10.13 -16.07 8.01
C ILE A 12 -9.93 -14.57 8.18
N GLN A 13 -10.92 -13.87 8.72
CA GLN A 13 -10.83 -12.42 8.98
C GLN A 13 -9.70 -12.12 9.97
N ASN A 14 -9.59 -12.86 11.05
CA ASN A 14 -8.51 -12.71 12.02
C ASN A 14 -7.13 -13.01 11.38
N LYS A 15 -7.03 -14.06 10.56
CA LYS A 15 -5.79 -14.43 9.87
C LYS A 15 -5.31 -13.32 8.93
N TYR A 16 -6.16 -12.81 8.02
CA TYR A 16 -5.70 -11.81 7.08
C TYR A 16 -5.34 -10.48 7.75
N TRP A 17 -6.04 -10.07 8.82
CA TRP A 17 -5.65 -8.89 9.59
C TRP A 17 -4.31 -9.07 10.27
N SER A 18 -4.07 -10.25 10.88
CA SER A 18 -2.76 -10.58 11.46
C SER A 18 -1.63 -10.50 10.42
N MET A 19 -1.85 -10.98 9.18
CA MET A 19 -0.86 -10.89 8.10
C MET A 19 -0.62 -9.43 7.65
N LEU A 20 -1.67 -8.61 7.59
CA LEU A 20 -1.56 -7.19 7.27
C LEU A 20 -0.81 -6.42 8.35
N ASP A 21 -1.04 -6.73 9.63
CA ASP A 21 -0.36 -6.10 10.77
C ASP A 21 1.13 -6.49 10.81
N ASP A 22 1.44 -7.78 10.63
CA ASP A 22 2.83 -8.26 10.51
C ASP A 22 3.59 -7.53 9.40
N ALA A 23 2.96 -7.36 8.25
CA ALA A 23 3.56 -6.74 7.06
C ALA A 23 4.03 -5.29 7.26
N VAL A 24 3.50 -4.58 8.26
CA VAL A 24 3.91 -3.20 8.56
C VAL A 24 5.35 -3.16 9.10
N THR A 25 5.75 -4.14 9.89
CA THR A 25 7.06 -4.17 10.56
C THR A 25 8.00 -5.22 10.01
N ASN A 26 7.48 -6.38 9.62
CA ASN A 26 8.24 -7.49 9.07
C ASN A 26 8.62 -7.21 7.60
N ARG A 27 9.92 -6.95 7.35
CA ARG A 27 10.43 -6.68 6.00
C ARG A 27 10.39 -7.89 5.07
N ALA A 28 10.35 -9.10 5.61
CA ALA A 28 10.28 -10.35 4.84
C ALA A 28 8.84 -10.74 4.49
N SER A 29 7.83 -10.12 5.08
CA SER A 29 6.43 -10.43 4.81
C SER A 29 6.06 -10.14 3.36
N PRO A 30 5.50 -11.10 2.60
CA PRO A 30 5.02 -10.87 1.24
C PRO A 30 3.94 -9.79 1.16
N PHE A 31 3.16 -9.61 2.23
CA PHE A 31 2.11 -8.60 2.29
C PHE A 31 2.64 -7.17 2.48
N ARG A 32 3.96 -7.01 2.73
CA ARG A 32 4.59 -5.69 2.85
C ARG A 32 4.56 -4.86 1.59
N ILE A 33 4.59 -5.51 0.42
CA ILE A 33 4.73 -4.87 -0.88
C ILE A 33 3.57 -5.24 -1.84
N PRO A 34 2.33 -4.87 -1.50
CA PRO A 34 1.20 -5.11 -2.38
C PRO A 34 1.31 -4.36 -3.70
N VAL A 35 0.64 -4.89 -4.72
CA VAL A 35 0.36 -4.15 -5.95
C VAL A 35 -0.80 -3.20 -5.70
N PHE A 36 -0.55 -1.91 -5.84
CA PHE A 36 -1.58 -0.86 -5.83
C PHE A 36 -2.01 -0.56 -7.26
N MET A 37 -3.31 -0.56 -7.50
CA MET A 37 -3.92 -0.31 -8.81
C MET A 37 -4.93 0.82 -8.69
N CYS A 38 -4.81 1.82 -9.57
CA CYS A 38 -5.77 2.91 -9.73
C CYS A 38 -6.08 3.10 -11.23
N ALA A 39 -7.22 3.68 -11.52
CA ALA A 39 -7.66 3.85 -12.90
C ALA A 39 -8.19 5.26 -13.13
N HIS A 40 -7.92 5.79 -14.31
CA HIS A 40 -8.50 7.03 -14.81
C HIS A 40 -8.80 6.90 -16.30
N GLN A 41 -10.04 7.19 -16.69
CA GLN A 41 -10.53 6.94 -18.04
C GLN A 41 -10.32 5.45 -18.43
N ASP A 42 -9.67 5.18 -19.55
CA ASP A 42 -9.46 3.84 -20.10
C ASP A 42 -8.12 3.23 -19.68
N GLU A 43 -7.34 3.91 -18.83
CA GLU A 43 -6.02 3.46 -18.39
C GLU A 43 -6.06 2.91 -16.95
N ILE A 44 -5.42 1.77 -16.75
CA ILE A 44 -5.18 1.18 -15.43
C ILE A 44 -3.68 1.27 -15.15
N ASP A 45 -3.34 1.89 -14.03
CA ASP A 45 -1.97 2.04 -13.58
C ASP A 45 -1.75 1.17 -12.33
N GLY A 46 -0.81 0.22 -12.43
CA GLY A 46 -0.46 -0.72 -11.37
C GLY A 46 1.01 -0.64 -10.97
N ARG A 47 1.29 -0.61 -9.67
CA ARG A 47 2.65 -0.56 -9.11
C ARG A 47 2.75 -1.16 -7.73
N ILE A 48 3.93 -1.56 -7.34
CA ILE A 48 4.21 -1.97 -5.97
C ILE A 48 4.29 -0.72 -5.08
N VAL A 49 3.69 -0.82 -3.89
CA VAL A 49 3.83 0.17 -2.81
C VAL A 49 4.26 -0.53 -1.52
N VAL A 50 4.80 0.22 -0.57
CA VAL A 50 5.19 -0.35 0.74
C VAL A 50 4.11 -0.06 1.76
N LEU A 51 3.48 -1.09 2.31
CA LEU A 51 2.52 -0.96 3.40
C LEU A 51 3.20 -0.35 4.63
N ARG A 52 2.63 0.74 5.16
CA ARG A 52 3.19 1.51 6.28
C ARG A 52 2.31 1.51 7.51
N LYS A 53 1.03 1.24 7.36
CA LYS A 53 0.07 1.09 8.45
C LYS A 53 -1.03 0.12 8.04
N SER A 54 -1.43 -0.71 8.98
CA SER A 54 -2.66 -1.46 9.04
C SER A 54 -3.44 -1.00 10.26
N ASP A 55 -4.76 -0.82 10.14
CA ASP A 55 -5.61 -0.33 11.21
C ASP A 55 -6.98 -1.01 11.08
N ARG A 56 -7.13 -2.12 11.81
CA ARG A 56 -8.33 -2.96 11.77
C ARG A 56 -9.58 -2.21 12.27
N GLU A 57 -9.43 -1.42 13.35
CA GLU A 57 -10.56 -0.72 13.96
C GLU A 57 -11.18 0.29 13.01
N ASN A 58 -10.32 0.96 12.22
CA ASN A 58 -10.76 1.96 11.25
C ASN A 58 -10.88 1.42 9.83
N ASN A 59 -10.67 0.11 9.59
CA ASN A 59 -10.65 -0.50 8.26
C ASN A 59 -9.77 0.30 7.29
N LEU A 60 -8.51 0.54 7.65
CA LEU A 60 -7.62 1.45 6.93
C LEU A 60 -6.24 0.83 6.71
N LEU A 61 -5.74 0.97 5.50
CA LEU A 61 -4.34 0.75 5.14
C LEU A 61 -3.68 2.08 4.77
N GLN A 62 -2.35 2.14 4.85
CA GLN A 62 -1.62 3.36 4.50
C GLN A 62 -0.30 3.04 3.81
N PHE A 63 0.03 3.82 2.79
CA PHE A 63 1.37 3.85 2.19
C PHE A 63 1.82 5.30 1.96
N HIS A 64 3.11 5.48 1.66
CA HIS A 64 3.71 6.79 1.39
C HIS A 64 4.07 6.91 -0.09
N THR A 65 3.99 8.13 -0.62
CA THR A 65 4.35 8.43 -2.01
C THR A 65 4.84 9.88 -2.13
N ASP A 66 5.41 10.20 -3.27
CA ASP A 66 5.69 11.58 -3.66
C ASP A 66 4.42 12.25 -4.19
N LEU A 67 4.15 13.49 -3.76
CA LEU A 67 3.01 14.29 -4.18
C LEU A 67 2.95 14.48 -5.71
N ARG A 68 4.12 14.56 -6.32
CA ARG A 68 4.31 14.81 -7.76
C ARG A 68 4.14 13.53 -8.61
N SER A 69 3.93 12.37 -7.98
CA SER A 69 3.79 11.09 -8.68
C SER A 69 2.47 11.03 -9.47
N PRO A 70 2.44 10.52 -10.71
CA PRO A 70 1.23 10.43 -11.55
C PRO A 70 0.02 9.78 -10.88
N LYS A 71 0.26 8.78 -9.99
CA LYS A 71 -0.84 8.15 -9.24
C LYS A 71 -1.61 9.13 -8.36
N VAL A 72 -0.96 10.19 -7.88
CA VAL A 72 -1.63 11.21 -7.06
C VAL A 72 -2.61 12.00 -7.89
N ASP A 73 -2.26 12.34 -9.14
CA ASP A 73 -3.16 13.05 -10.05
C ASP A 73 -4.33 12.17 -10.50
N ILE A 74 -4.10 10.86 -10.68
CA ILE A 74 -5.16 9.88 -10.91
C ILE A 74 -6.12 9.87 -9.71
N LEU A 75 -5.59 9.75 -8.49
CA LEU A 75 -6.41 9.69 -7.26
C LEU A 75 -7.19 10.98 -6.97
N LYS A 76 -6.69 12.15 -7.37
CA LYS A 76 -7.44 13.42 -7.29
C LYS A 76 -8.71 13.40 -8.16
N LYS A 77 -8.66 12.70 -9.29
CA LYS A 77 -9.77 12.59 -10.25
C LYS A 77 -10.71 11.44 -9.92
N ASN A 78 -10.14 10.32 -9.46
CA ASN A 78 -10.87 9.12 -9.07
C ASN A 78 -10.17 8.47 -7.88
N ASN A 79 -10.75 8.60 -6.70
CA ASN A 79 -10.17 8.10 -5.45
C ASN A 79 -10.33 6.59 -5.26
N LYS A 80 -10.97 5.89 -6.18
CA LYS A 80 -11.16 4.44 -6.09
C LYS A 80 -9.93 3.70 -6.56
N ALA A 81 -9.52 2.70 -5.76
CA ALA A 81 -8.34 1.91 -6.04
C ALA A 81 -8.51 0.46 -5.54
N SER A 82 -7.53 -0.36 -5.88
CA SER A 82 -7.43 -1.73 -5.36
C SER A 82 -6.01 -2.03 -4.92
N LEU A 83 -5.89 -2.86 -3.89
CA LEU A 83 -4.62 -3.47 -3.49
C LEU A 83 -4.72 -4.98 -3.67
N LEU A 84 -3.68 -5.56 -4.27
CA LEU A 84 -3.53 -7.00 -4.40
C LEU A 84 -2.34 -7.46 -3.56
N PHE A 85 -2.62 -8.34 -2.62
CA PHE A 85 -1.63 -9.03 -1.81
C PHE A 85 -1.58 -10.50 -2.21
N TYR A 86 -0.39 -11.07 -2.18
CA TYR A 86 -0.21 -12.51 -2.40
C TYR A 86 0.91 -13.06 -1.55
N ASP A 87 0.62 -14.16 -0.85
CA ASP A 87 1.59 -14.93 -0.11
C ASP A 87 1.62 -16.35 -0.68
N LYS A 88 2.78 -16.71 -1.26
CA LYS A 88 2.99 -17.99 -1.92
C LYS A 88 3.01 -19.15 -0.92
N GLU A 89 3.58 -18.95 0.25
CA GLU A 89 3.74 -19.98 1.27
C GLU A 89 2.41 -20.27 1.97
N GLU A 90 1.70 -19.22 2.35
CA GLU A 90 0.35 -19.32 2.92
C GLU A 90 -0.71 -19.63 1.85
N LYS A 91 -0.38 -19.48 0.56
CA LYS A 91 -1.29 -19.64 -0.59
C LYS A 91 -2.53 -18.73 -0.53
N ILE A 92 -2.36 -17.57 0.05
CA ILE A 92 -3.43 -16.60 0.25
C ILE A 92 -3.25 -15.42 -0.71
N GLN A 93 -4.33 -15.09 -1.40
CA GLN A 93 -4.49 -13.85 -2.15
C GLN A 93 -5.56 -12.98 -1.48
N LEU A 94 -5.27 -11.68 -1.29
CA LEU A 94 -6.28 -10.69 -0.93
C LEU A 94 -6.46 -9.69 -2.07
N ARG A 95 -7.70 -9.44 -2.45
CA ARG A 95 -8.10 -8.32 -3.32
C ARG A 95 -8.86 -7.32 -2.45
N VAL A 96 -8.28 -6.15 -2.24
CA VAL A 96 -8.80 -5.13 -1.33
C VAL A 96 -9.27 -3.93 -2.14
N LYS A 97 -10.57 -3.64 -2.12
CA LYS A 97 -11.14 -2.42 -2.71
C LYS A 97 -11.11 -1.29 -1.70
N VAL A 98 -10.65 -0.12 -2.12
CA VAL A 98 -10.43 1.02 -1.23
C VAL A 98 -10.91 2.32 -1.84
N ASP A 99 -11.29 3.26 -0.96
CA ASP A 99 -11.35 4.69 -1.28
C ASP A 99 -10.12 5.37 -0.68
N CYS A 100 -9.38 6.12 -1.50
CA CYS A 100 -8.13 6.74 -1.13
C CYS A 100 -8.32 8.20 -0.72
N GLU A 101 -7.64 8.61 0.36
CA GLU A 101 -7.51 9.97 0.83
C GLU A 101 -6.06 10.41 0.71
N ILE A 102 -5.83 11.53 0.01
CA ILE A 102 -4.50 12.11 -0.19
C ILE A 102 -4.24 13.09 0.95
N ASN A 103 -3.15 12.87 1.69
CA ASN A 103 -2.71 13.73 2.78
C ASN A 103 -1.32 14.28 2.47
N ASN A 104 -1.19 15.61 2.46
CA ASN A 104 0.06 16.33 2.28
C ASN A 104 0.06 17.57 3.17
N GLN A 105 1.20 17.89 3.80
CA GLN A 105 1.40 19.06 4.67
C GLN A 105 0.31 19.25 5.73
N ASN A 106 -0.06 18.18 6.41
CA ASN A 106 -1.09 18.15 7.45
C ASN A 106 -0.67 17.26 8.65
N PRO A 107 -1.42 17.22 9.76
CA PRO A 107 -1.05 16.45 10.95
C PRO A 107 -0.81 14.95 10.68
N THR A 108 -1.48 14.37 9.67
CA THR A 108 -1.26 12.96 9.27
C THR A 108 0.14 12.78 8.68
N THR A 109 0.55 13.67 7.78
CA THR A 109 1.87 13.62 7.15
C THR A 109 2.98 13.97 8.14
N GLU A 110 2.79 14.95 9.01
CA GLU A 110 3.76 15.30 10.06
C GLU A 110 4.07 14.12 10.97
N LYS A 111 3.02 13.42 11.45
CA LYS A 111 3.17 12.22 12.28
C LYS A 111 3.93 11.11 11.58
N SER A 112 3.68 10.92 10.29
CA SER A 112 4.34 9.90 9.47
C SER A 112 5.76 10.29 9.12
N TRP A 113 6.00 11.57 8.79
CA TRP A 113 7.33 12.10 8.45
C TRP A 113 8.31 11.98 9.62
N LYS A 114 7.88 12.37 10.82
CA LYS A 114 8.70 12.23 12.04
C LYS A 114 9.18 10.81 12.29
N LYS A 115 8.43 9.81 11.83
CA LYS A 115 8.77 8.37 11.95
C LYS A 115 9.54 7.84 10.73
N THR A 116 9.64 8.62 9.65
CA THR A 116 10.31 8.20 8.43
C THR A 116 11.82 8.20 8.63
N GLN A 117 12.45 7.05 8.38
CA GLN A 117 13.90 6.91 8.50
C GLN A 117 14.62 7.86 7.54
N HIS A 118 15.76 8.40 7.98
CA HIS A 118 16.60 9.32 7.22
C HIS A 118 16.86 8.83 5.79
N ILE A 119 17.31 7.59 5.64
CA ILE A 119 17.54 6.96 4.34
C ILE A 119 16.33 6.97 3.40
N SER A 120 15.11 6.93 3.94
CA SER A 120 13.87 6.94 3.15
C SER A 120 13.43 8.34 2.74
N ARG A 121 13.89 9.38 3.45
CA ARG A 121 13.49 10.77 3.17
C ARG A 121 14.08 11.30 1.87
N ARG A 122 15.26 10.81 1.47
CA ARG A 122 15.94 11.26 0.23
C ARG A 122 15.11 11.04 -1.03
N CYS A 123 14.21 10.05 -1.05
CA CYS A 123 13.33 9.80 -2.18
C CYS A 123 12.38 10.98 -2.49
N TYR A 124 12.21 11.90 -1.55
CA TYR A 124 11.38 13.10 -1.69
C TYR A 124 12.17 14.37 -1.99
N LEU A 125 13.50 14.24 -2.12
CA LEU A 125 14.45 15.34 -2.40
C LEU A 125 14.86 15.40 -3.87
N THR A 126 14.33 14.53 -4.72
CA THR A 126 14.64 14.52 -6.15
C THR A 126 14.17 15.81 -6.83
N ASP A 127 14.98 16.37 -7.72
CA ASP A 127 14.66 17.61 -8.43
C ASP A 127 13.47 17.42 -9.37
N SER A 128 13.47 16.29 -10.10
CA SER A 128 12.40 15.96 -11.03
C SER A 128 11.33 15.08 -10.40
N PRO A 129 10.05 15.26 -10.76
CA PRO A 129 8.97 14.38 -10.36
C PRO A 129 9.18 12.92 -10.78
N PRO A 130 8.70 11.94 -10.00
CA PRO A 130 8.74 10.55 -10.42
C PRO A 130 7.97 10.33 -11.74
N GLY A 131 8.60 9.63 -12.69
CA GLY A 131 8.03 9.36 -14.01
C GLY A 131 8.37 10.39 -15.08
N THR A 132 9.19 11.42 -14.75
CA THR A 132 9.74 12.33 -15.76
C THR A 132 10.66 11.56 -16.73
N THR A 133 10.49 11.80 -18.02
CA THR A 133 11.39 11.23 -19.06
C THR A 133 12.79 11.80 -18.93
N SER A 134 13.80 10.95 -19.18
CA SER A 134 15.22 11.31 -19.17
C SER A 134 15.89 10.67 -20.37
N GLU A 135 16.85 11.36 -20.95
CA GLU A 135 17.65 10.83 -22.07
C GLU A 135 18.66 9.76 -21.61
N ASN A 136 19.05 9.80 -20.35
CA ASN A 136 20.00 8.86 -19.77
C ASN A 136 19.44 8.19 -18.52
N PRO A 137 19.90 6.98 -18.13
CA PRO A 137 19.57 6.36 -16.87
C PRO A 137 19.89 7.31 -15.69
N THR A 138 18.94 7.52 -14.80
CA THR A 138 19.11 8.41 -13.66
C THR A 138 18.29 7.95 -12.46
N SER A 139 18.83 8.18 -11.26
CA SER A 139 18.08 8.05 -10.01
C SER A 139 17.17 9.27 -9.74
N GLY A 140 17.36 10.35 -10.49
CA GLY A 140 16.75 11.67 -10.22
C GLY A 140 17.35 12.38 -9.00
N MET A 141 18.40 11.81 -8.38
CA MET A 141 19.09 12.38 -7.22
C MET A 141 20.37 13.06 -7.63
N ILE A 142 20.76 14.12 -6.93
CA ILE A 142 22.11 14.65 -7.01
C ILE A 142 23.10 13.73 -6.29
N SER A 143 24.36 13.72 -6.68
CA SER A 143 25.42 12.82 -6.14
C SER A 143 25.43 12.80 -4.61
N LYS A 144 25.34 13.96 -3.97
CA LYS A 144 25.27 14.10 -2.51
C LYS A 144 24.18 13.24 -1.85
N LEU A 145 23.01 13.13 -2.48
CA LEU A 145 21.90 12.29 -1.99
C LEU A 145 22.13 10.80 -2.29
N GLU A 146 22.75 10.48 -3.41
CA GLU A 146 23.13 9.10 -3.76
C GLU A 146 24.15 8.56 -2.76
N ASP A 147 25.16 9.36 -2.41
CA ASP A 147 26.24 9.02 -1.48
C ASP A 147 25.82 9.12 0.00
N PHE A 148 24.56 9.44 0.29
CA PHE A 148 24.04 9.66 1.66
C PHE A 148 24.73 10.79 2.43
N ASP A 149 25.38 11.72 1.74
CA ASP A 149 26.05 12.88 2.32
C ASP A 149 25.04 14.05 2.50
N TYR A 150 24.09 13.88 3.38
CA TYR A 150 23.12 14.90 3.77
C TYR A 150 22.66 14.70 5.23
N THR A 151 22.31 15.78 5.90
CA THR A 151 21.87 15.75 7.29
C THR A 151 20.37 15.49 7.41
N MET A 152 19.92 15.16 8.63
CA MET A 152 18.49 15.04 8.94
C MET A 152 17.77 16.37 8.67
N GLU A 153 18.38 17.51 9.01
CA GLU A 153 17.84 18.85 8.77
C GLU A 153 17.69 19.12 7.25
N GLN A 154 18.70 18.81 6.45
CA GLN A 154 18.61 18.93 5.00
C GLN A 154 17.52 18.05 4.40
N SER A 155 17.22 16.90 5.03
CA SER A 155 16.14 16.04 4.59
C SER A 155 14.74 16.65 4.75
N GLU A 156 14.57 17.66 5.61
CA GLU A 156 13.28 18.31 5.84
C GLU A 156 12.72 18.99 4.58
N GLU A 157 13.56 19.43 3.65
CA GLU A 157 13.13 19.99 2.36
C GLU A 157 12.25 19.01 1.55
N GLY A 158 12.41 17.72 1.75
CA GLY A 158 11.58 16.68 1.11
C GLY A 158 10.16 16.60 1.66
N TYR A 159 9.89 17.17 2.83
CA TYR A 159 8.56 17.11 3.44
C TYR A 159 7.45 17.68 2.56
N LYS A 160 7.72 18.73 1.78
CA LYS A 160 6.78 19.33 0.83
C LYS A 160 6.24 18.32 -0.20
N ASN A 161 7.07 17.33 -0.58
CA ASN A 161 6.74 16.30 -1.56
C ASN A 161 6.20 15.02 -0.89
N PHE A 162 6.39 14.88 0.42
CA PHE A 162 5.95 13.69 1.15
C PHE A 162 4.43 13.63 1.27
N THR A 163 3.86 12.54 0.83
CA THR A 163 2.41 12.34 0.81
C THR A 163 2.06 10.99 1.42
N VAL A 164 1.03 11.00 2.24
CA VAL A 164 0.42 9.81 2.83
C VAL A 164 -0.89 9.53 2.13
N ILE A 165 -1.00 8.33 1.55
CA ILE A 165 -2.26 7.83 1.02
C ILE A 165 -2.89 6.94 2.08
N LYS A 166 -4.05 7.35 2.59
CA LYS A 166 -4.92 6.53 3.42
C LYS A 166 -5.92 5.80 2.53
N CYS A 167 -5.98 4.49 2.65
CA CYS A 167 -6.84 3.61 1.88
C CYS A 167 -7.95 3.09 2.80
N LYS A 168 -9.14 3.69 2.77
CA LYS A 168 -10.31 3.21 3.50
C LYS A 168 -10.84 1.97 2.80
N ILE A 169 -10.80 0.84 3.49
CA ILE A 169 -11.22 -0.45 2.92
C ILE A 169 -12.74 -0.49 2.82
N LYS A 170 -13.23 -0.85 1.65
CA LYS A 170 -14.65 -1.10 1.36
C LYS A 170 -14.97 -2.59 1.43
N SER A 171 -14.12 -3.40 0.80
CA SER A 171 -14.27 -4.84 0.85
C SER A 171 -12.93 -5.55 0.67
N ILE A 172 -12.85 -6.75 1.24
CA ILE A 172 -11.74 -7.67 1.05
C ILE A 172 -12.30 -8.97 0.46
N GLU A 173 -11.70 -9.44 -0.62
CA GLU A 173 -11.90 -10.80 -1.11
C GLU A 173 -10.65 -11.61 -0.78
N TRP A 174 -10.86 -12.67 -0.02
CA TRP A 174 -9.85 -13.66 0.32
C TRP A 174 -10.00 -14.87 -0.58
N LEU A 175 -8.88 -15.36 -1.12
CA LEU A 175 -8.81 -16.57 -1.91
C LEU A 175 -7.66 -17.44 -1.40
N TYR A 176 -7.98 -18.68 -1.04
CA TYR A 176 -7.00 -19.72 -0.73
C TYR A 176 -6.79 -20.62 -1.96
N LEU A 177 -5.54 -20.70 -2.41
CA LEU A 177 -5.13 -21.41 -3.62
C LEU A 177 -4.68 -22.84 -3.29
N ALA A 178 -5.59 -23.81 -3.32
CA ALA A 178 -5.32 -25.19 -3.02
C ALA A 178 -5.55 -26.12 -4.21
N ALA A 179 -4.64 -27.07 -4.44
CA ALA A 179 -4.78 -28.07 -5.52
C ALA A 179 -6.02 -28.94 -5.37
N LYS A 180 -6.49 -29.19 -4.14
CA LYS A 180 -7.70 -29.98 -3.84
C LYS A 180 -9.00 -29.17 -3.83
N GLY A 181 -8.99 -27.97 -4.36
CA GLY A 181 -10.13 -27.05 -4.39
C GLY A 181 -9.86 -25.77 -3.61
N HIS A 182 -10.04 -24.65 -4.29
CA HIS A 182 -9.89 -23.32 -3.70
C HIS A 182 -11.02 -23.03 -2.71
N ARG A 183 -10.82 -22.02 -1.87
CA ARG A 183 -11.90 -21.39 -1.07
C ARG A 183 -11.83 -19.89 -1.29
N ARG A 184 -12.97 -19.27 -1.43
CA ARG A 184 -13.08 -17.84 -1.64
C ARG A 184 -14.16 -17.25 -0.75
N ALA A 185 -13.85 -16.13 -0.11
CA ALA A 185 -14.79 -15.40 0.72
C ALA A 185 -14.70 -13.91 0.42
N LYS A 186 -15.80 -13.20 0.62
CA LYS A 186 -15.87 -11.74 0.56
C LYS A 186 -16.30 -11.19 1.93
N PHE A 187 -15.59 -10.17 2.36
CA PHE A 187 -15.85 -9.40 3.56
C PHE A 187 -16.18 -7.98 3.12
N ASP A 188 -17.45 -7.58 3.28
CA ASP A 188 -17.92 -6.23 2.99
C ASP A 188 -17.85 -5.42 4.29
N LEU A 189 -16.88 -4.50 4.37
CA LEU A 189 -16.60 -3.76 5.59
C LEU A 189 -17.47 -2.49 5.73
N GLU A 190 -18.29 -2.18 4.74
CA GLU A 190 -19.30 -1.11 4.84
C GLU A 190 -20.61 -1.62 5.44
N THR A 191 -21.02 -2.83 5.05
CA THR A 191 -22.28 -3.43 5.47
C THR A 191 -22.12 -4.49 6.55
N ASN A 192 -20.86 -4.85 6.89
CA ASN A 192 -20.51 -5.95 7.79
C ASN A 192 -21.10 -7.32 7.34
N LYS A 193 -21.28 -7.51 6.04
CA LYS A 193 -21.75 -8.77 5.47
C LYS A 193 -20.61 -9.58 4.92
N ASN A 194 -20.50 -10.81 5.40
CA ASN A 194 -19.50 -11.76 4.94
C ASN A 194 -20.17 -12.89 4.18
N ALA A 195 -19.58 -13.36 3.10
CA ALA A 195 -20.15 -14.42 2.29
C ALA A 195 -19.05 -15.30 1.66
N TRP A 196 -19.37 -16.58 1.54
CA TRP A 196 -18.60 -17.47 0.67
C TRP A 196 -18.89 -17.17 -0.79
N LEU A 197 -17.86 -17.29 -1.61
CA LEU A 197 -17.96 -17.15 -3.07
C LEU A 197 -17.47 -18.43 -3.72
N VAL A 198 -18.00 -18.73 -4.90
CA VAL A 198 -17.40 -19.74 -5.78
C VAL A 198 -16.06 -19.18 -6.27
N PRO A 199 -14.98 -19.95 -6.18
CA PRO A 199 -13.63 -19.54 -6.60
C PRO A 199 -13.52 -19.20 -8.09
#